data_86c8dd4576d816d508dd1dac116806f2
#
_entry.id   86c8dd4576d816d508dd1dac116806f2
#
_cell.length_a   1.000
_cell.length_b   1.000
_cell.length_c   1.000
_cell.angle_alpha   90.00
_cell.angle_beta   90.00
_cell.angle_gamma   90.00
#
_symmetry.space_group_name_H-M   'P 1'
#
loop_
_entity.id
_entity.type
_entity.pdbx_description
1 polymer ?
#
loop_
_entity_poly.entity_id
_entity_poly.type
_entity_poly.pdbx_seq_one_letter_code
_entity_poly.pdbx_strand_id
1 'polypeptide(L)'
;MLEKNNLKNTCLYIFIFLFQTFILKSQEVTVKYTEDKIEIDGSPNDSAWKNADVASDFWQWRPTDSVKAIKQTEFKALFDKKNLYFLVKAYTKEKKFTVYNLKRDFETKSADYVQLIFDTFSDA
;
A
#
# COMPACT_ATOMS: atom_id res chain seq x y z
N MET A 1 21.15 14.77 48.19
CA MET A 1 20.88 15.68 47.04
C MET A 1 21.12 15.00 45.70
N LEU A 2 22.02 14.05 45.57
CA LEU A 2 22.35 13.29 44.32
C LEU A 2 21.28 12.30 43.91
N GLU A 3 20.57 11.66 44.82
CA GLU A 3 19.53 10.65 44.52
C GLU A 3 18.29 11.23 43.83
N LYS A 4 17.90 12.44 44.15
CA LYS A 4 16.73 13.12 43.60
C LYS A 4 16.92 13.53 42.14
N ASN A 5 18.16 13.75 41.71
CA ASN A 5 18.49 14.07 40.31
C ASN A 5 18.51 12.82 39.44
N ASN A 6 18.95 11.67 39.97
CA ASN A 6 18.92 10.41 39.24
C ASN A 6 17.49 9.97 38.94
N LEU A 7 16.56 10.13 39.87
CA LEU A 7 15.16 9.76 39.70
C LEU A 7 14.48 10.64 38.58
N LYS A 8 14.76 11.93 38.55
CA LYS A 8 14.24 12.84 37.51
C LYS A 8 14.77 12.48 36.14
N ASN A 9 16.06 12.17 36.04
CA ASN A 9 16.67 11.76 34.77
C ASN A 9 16.12 10.41 34.29
N THR A 10 15.93 9.46 35.20
CA THR A 10 15.32 8.16 34.86
C THR A 10 13.89 8.32 34.37
N CYS A 11 13.07 9.14 35.00
CA CYS A 11 11.71 9.44 34.54
C CYS A 11 11.72 10.11 33.17
N LEU A 12 12.66 11.00 32.88
CA LEU A 12 12.81 11.64 31.59
C LEU A 12 13.14 10.65 30.47
N TYR A 13 14.08 9.73 30.73
CA TYR A 13 14.43 8.67 29.73
C TYR A 13 13.27 7.71 29.47
N ILE A 14 12.53 7.32 30.52
CA ILE A 14 11.33 6.49 30.36
C ILE A 14 10.28 7.23 29.52
N PHE A 15 10.07 8.51 29.73
CA PHE A 15 9.13 9.33 28.97
C PHE A 15 9.54 9.46 27.51
N ILE A 16 10.83 9.68 27.23
CA ILE A 16 11.37 9.73 25.85
C ILE A 16 11.21 8.37 25.16
N PHE A 17 11.49 7.27 25.86
CA PHE A 17 11.35 5.91 25.32
C PHE A 17 9.89 5.56 24.99
N LEU A 18 8.95 5.93 25.85
CA LEU A 18 7.52 5.75 25.62
C LEU A 18 7.00 6.60 24.44
N PHE A 19 7.61 7.74 24.18
CA PHE A 19 7.21 8.61 23.08
C PHE A 19 7.65 8.07 21.71
N GLN A 20 8.69 7.26 21.64
CA GLN A 20 9.19 6.66 20.39
C GLN A 20 8.32 5.52 19.86
N THR A 21 7.45 4.92 20.64
CA THR A 21 6.61 3.79 20.22
C THR A 21 5.40 4.18 19.38
N PHE A 22 5.16 5.48 19.14
CA PHE A 22 3.94 5.97 18.49
C PHE A 22 4.02 6.16 16.96
N ILE A 23 5.15 5.86 16.31
CA ILE A 23 5.37 6.29 14.92
C ILE A 23 5.30 5.16 13.87
N LEU A 24 5.05 3.92 14.25
CA LEU A 24 4.92 2.82 13.28
C LEU A 24 3.47 2.69 12.80
N LYS A 25 3.08 3.49 11.81
CA LYS A 25 1.86 3.24 11.04
C LYS A 25 2.20 2.38 9.83
N SER A 26 1.85 1.10 9.90
CA SER A 26 1.68 0.28 8.70
C SER A 26 0.44 0.74 7.94
N GLN A 27 0.50 0.78 6.62
CA GLN A 27 -0.68 1.01 5.80
C GLN A 27 -1.41 -0.32 5.64
N GLU A 28 -2.64 -0.36 6.15
CA GLU A 28 -3.51 -1.52 6.11
C GLU A 28 -4.74 -1.21 5.24
N VAL A 29 -5.15 -2.17 4.43
CA VAL A 29 -6.35 -2.07 3.61
C VAL A 29 -7.27 -3.22 3.96
N THR A 30 -8.48 -2.89 4.37
CA THR A 30 -9.50 -3.90 4.61
C THR A 30 -10.19 -4.27 3.31
N VAL A 31 -10.14 -5.54 2.95
CA VAL A 31 -10.88 -6.06 1.80
C VAL A 31 -12.34 -6.22 2.18
N LYS A 32 -13.25 -5.49 1.55
CA LYS A 32 -14.67 -5.47 1.87
C LYS A 32 -15.49 -6.33 0.91
N TYR A 33 -16.55 -6.90 1.45
CA TYR A 33 -17.56 -7.61 0.64
C TYR A 33 -18.41 -6.64 -0.17
N THR A 34 -18.73 -7.01 -1.41
CA THR A 34 -19.65 -6.27 -2.27
C THR A 34 -20.68 -7.19 -2.91
N GLU A 35 -21.90 -6.69 -3.06
CA GLU A 35 -22.95 -7.31 -3.88
C GLU A 35 -23.10 -6.61 -5.23
N ASP A 36 -22.51 -5.42 -5.37
CA ASP A 36 -22.53 -4.67 -6.61
C ASP A 36 -21.72 -5.38 -7.69
N LYS A 37 -22.24 -5.35 -8.91
CA LYS A 37 -21.54 -5.90 -10.07
C LYS A 37 -20.28 -5.10 -10.35
N ILE A 38 -19.18 -5.81 -10.58
CA ILE A 38 -17.91 -5.24 -11.05
C ILE A 38 -17.66 -5.77 -12.47
N GLU A 39 -17.39 -4.86 -13.41
CA GLU A 39 -17.02 -5.19 -14.79
C GLU A 39 -15.50 -5.07 -14.96
N ILE A 40 -14.87 -6.10 -15.52
CA ILE A 40 -13.42 -6.10 -15.74
C ILE A 40 -13.15 -5.50 -17.14
N ASP A 41 -13.38 -4.21 -17.25
CA ASP A 41 -13.22 -3.44 -18.50
C ASP A 41 -12.06 -2.43 -18.44
N GLY A 42 -11.34 -2.40 -17.31
CA GLY A 42 -10.27 -1.42 -17.05
C GLY A 42 -10.77 -0.06 -16.57
N SER A 43 -12.08 0.10 -16.38
CA SER A 43 -12.68 1.33 -15.86
C SER A 43 -12.88 1.26 -14.34
N PRO A 44 -12.52 2.31 -13.58
CA PRO A 44 -12.75 2.36 -12.12
C PRO A 44 -14.14 2.90 -11.75
N ASN A 45 -15.09 2.95 -12.68
CA ASN A 45 -16.34 3.71 -12.52
C ASN A 45 -17.45 2.93 -11.82
N ASP A 46 -17.30 1.62 -11.58
CA ASP A 46 -18.30 0.82 -10.89
C ASP A 46 -18.58 1.36 -9.49
N SER A 47 -19.86 1.32 -9.10
CA SER A 47 -20.34 1.80 -7.79
C SER A 47 -19.66 1.08 -6.63
N ALA A 48 -19.36 -0.20 -6.80
CA ALA A 48 -18.67 -1.03 -5.81
C ALA A 48 -17.38 -0.38 -5.27
N TRP A 49 -16.58 0.22 -6.14
CA TRP A 49 -15.30 0.82 -5.78
C TRP A 49 -15.40 2.05 -4.88
N LYS A 50 -16.60 2.66 -4.75
CA LYS A 50 -16.81 3.82 -3.86
C LYS A 50 -16.71 3.46 -2.39
N ASN A 51 -17.05 2.23 -2.05
CA ASN A 51 -17.06 1.71 -0.68
C ASN A 51 -15.76 1.00 -0.30
N ALA A 52 -14.85 0.78 -1.25
CA ALA A 52 -13.57 0.13 -1.02
C ALA A 52 -12.59 1.05 -0.28
N ASP A 53 -11.83 0.47 0.64
CA ASP A 53 -10.69 1.17 1.25
C ASP A 53 -9.62 1.41 0.19
N VAL A 54 -8.91 2.53 0.34
CA VAL A 54 -7.88 2.96 -0.59
C VAL A 54 -6.53 2.92 0.09
N ALA A 55 -5.59 2.16 -0.47
CA ALA A 55 -4.19 2.38 -0.20
C ALA A 55 -3.62 3.38 -1.19
N SER A 56 -2.93 4.38 -0.68
CA SER A 56 -2.28 5.44 -1.46
C SER A 56 -1.03 5.92 -0.73
N ASP A 57 -0.39 6.96 -1.24
CA ASP A 57 0.78 7.56 -0.57
C ASP A 57 1.94 6.57 -0.36
N PHE A 58 2.15 5.65 -1.30
CA PHE A 58 3.21 4.67 -1.22
C PHE A 58 4.60 5.30 -1.18
N TRP A 59 5.49 4.66 -0.41
CA TRP A 59 6.89 5.02 -0.34
C TRP A 59 7.69 4.27 -1.40
N GLN A 60 8.74 4.91 -1.83
CA GLN A 60 9.68 4.35 -2.79
C GLN A 60 10.60 3.34 -2.08
N TRP A 61 10.78 2.16 -2.69
CA TRP A 61 11.75 1.17 -2.20
C TRP A 61 13.15 1.40 -2.76
N ARG A 62 13.23 1.83 -4.03
CA ARG A 62 14.49 2.10 -4.72
C ARG A 62 14.37 3.37 -5.56
N PRO A 63 15.44 4.13 -5.78
CA PRO A 63 16.82 3.99 -5.29
C PRO A 63 17.00 4.33 -3.81
N THR A 64 16.01 4.94 -3.18
CA THR A 64 15.99 5.29 -1.75
C THR A 64 14.60 5.06 -1.16
N ASP A 65 14.54 4.52 0.04
CA ASP A 65 13.32 4.21 0.79
C ASP A 65 12.78 5.39 1.63
N SER A 66 13.46 6.53 1.61
CA SER A 66 13.17 7.68 2.48
C SER A 66 12.26 8.73 1.84
N VAL A 67 11.69 8.46 0.67
CA VAL A 67 10.84 9.39 -0.08
C VAL A 67 9.55 8.74 -0.56
N LYS A 68 8.51 9.55 -0.70
CA LYS A 68 7.27 9.09 -1.31
C LYS A 68 7.46 8.82 -2.80
N ALA A 69 6.69 7.88 -3.34
CA ALA A 69 6.70 7.57 -4.76
C ALA A 69 6.40 8.83 -5.59
N ILE A 70 7.23 9.09 -6.59
CA ILE A 70 7.09 10.26 -7.47
C ILE A 70 5.81 10.16 -8.30
N LYS A 71 5.48 8.95 -8.76
CA LYS A 71 4.23 8.63 -9.46
C LYS A 71 3.29 7.98 -8.45
N GLN A 72 2.21 8.67 -8.14
CA GLN A 72 1.24 8.15 -7.18
C GLN A 72 0.47 6.97 -7.75
N THR A 73 0.14 6.06 -6.86
CA THR A 73 -0.66 4.88 -7.19
C THR A 73 -1.74 4.72 -6.13
N GLU A 74 -2.92 4.28 -6.53
CA GLU A 74 -4.00 3.86 -5.64
C GLU A 74 -4.23 2.37 -5.84
N PHE A 75 -4.48 1.69 -4.75
CA PHE A 75 -4.84 0.29 -4.72
C PHE A 75 -6.14 0.13 -3.94
N LYS A 76 -7.05 -0.68 -4.46
CA LYS A 76 -8.30 -1.08 -3.81
C LYS A 76 -8.52 -2.57 -3.98
N ALA A 77 -9.18 -3.18 -3.00
CA ALA A 77 -9.57 -4.58 -3.06
C ALA A 77 -10.99 -4.79 -2.55
N LEU A 78 -11.73 -5.63 -3.23
CA LEU A 78 -13.09 -6.05 -2.86
C LEU A 78 -13.23 -7.56 -3.11
N PHE A 79 -14.22 -8.17 -2.49
CA PHE A 79 -14.58 -9.56 -2.80
C PHE A 79 -16.09 -9.74 -2.85
N ASP A 80 -16.52 -10.74 -3.63
CA ASP A 80 -17.89 -11.25 -3.64
C ASP A 80 -17.91 -12.74 -3.19
N LYS A 81 -19.00 -13.42 -3.42
CA LYS A 81 -19.13 -14.85 -3.06
C LYS A 81 -18.20 -15.78 -3.82
N LYS A 82 -17.58 -15.33 -4.92
CA LYS A 82 -16.81 -16.20 -5.84
C LYS A 82 -15.45 -15.63 -6.20
N ASN A 83 -15.28 -14.32 -6.15
CA ASN A 83 -14.14 -13.64 -6.73
C ASN A 83 -13.51 -12.64 -5.75
N LEU A 84 -12.23 -12.43 -5.91
CA LEU A 84 -11.47 -11.36 -5.30
C LEU A 84 -11.07 -10.37 -6.41
N TYR A 85 -11.39 -9.10 -6.22
CA TYR A 85 -11.19 -8.04 -7.20
C TYR A 85 -10.12 -7.06 -6.72
N PHE A 86 -9.27 -6.67 -7.64
CA PHE A 86 -8.23 -5.67 -7.40
C PHE A 86 -8.33 -4.54 -8.43
N LEU A 87 -8.30 -3.31 -7.95
CA LEU A 87 -8.18 -2.11 -8.76
C LEU A 87 -6.85 -1.43 -8.43
N VAL A 88 -6.01 -1.29 -9.44
CA VAL A 88 -4.77 -0.52 -9.36
C VAL A 88 -4.86 0.65 -10.30
N LYS A 89 -4.69 1.86 -9.78
CA LYS A 89 -4.70 3.09 -10.56
C LYS A 89 -3.37 3.80 -10.42
N ALA A 90 -2.55 3.71 -11.45
CA ALA A 90 -1.27 4.38 -11.52
C ALA A 90 -1.41 5.72 -12.25
N TYR A 91 -1.01 6.80 -11.59
CA TYR A 91 -1.09 8.14 -12.15
C TYR A 91 0.18 8.48 -12.93
N THR A 92 0.01 8.98 -14.13
CA THR A 92 1.12 9.51 -14.93
C THR A 92 0.76 10.87 -15.52
N LYS A 93 1.76 11.74 -15.65
CA LYS A 93 1.62 13.01 -16.35
C LYS A 93 1.79 12.86 -17.86
N GLU A 94 2.35 11.75 -18.29
CA GLU A 94 2.65 11.47 -19.68
C GLU A 94 1.41 10.89 -20.38
N LYS A 95 1.10 11.42 -21.54
CA LYS A 95 -0.02 10.93 -22.38
C LYS A 95 0.36 9.76 -23.26
N LYS A 96 1.64 9.36 -23.28
CA LYS A 96 2.16 8.26 -24.10
C LYS A 96 2.61 7.13 -23.23
N PHE A 97 2.16 5.93 -23.57
CA PHE A 97 2.60 4.68 -22.96
C PHE A 97 3.52 3.95 -23.94
N THR A 98 4.61 3.42 -23.42
CA THR A 98 5.49 2.55 -24.20
C THR A 98 5.15 1.11 -23.88
N VAL A 99 4.66 0.37 -24.86
CA VAL A 99 4.43 -1.06 -24.73
C VAL A 99 5.67 -1.79 -25.21
N TYR A 100 6.44 -2.34 -24.29
CA TYR A 100 7.69 -3.03 -24.63
C TYR A 100 7.46 -4.41 -25.22
N ASN A 101 6.39 -5.09 -24.83
CA ASN A 101 6.10 -6.44 -25.27
C ASN A 101 4.59 -6.72 -25.22
N LEU A 102 4.10 -7.48 -26.20
CA LEU A 102 2.72 -7.96 -26.27
C LEU A 102 2.62 -9.47 -26.01
N LYS A 103 3.72 -10.14 -25.74
CA LYS A 103 3.72 -11.57 -25.41
C LYS A 103 3.19 -11.80 -24.02
N ARG A 104 2.43 -12.84 -23.85
CA ARG A 104 2.08 -13.38 -22.53
C ARG A 104 3.37 -13.86 -21.84
N ASP A 105 3.45 -13.70 -20.54
CA ASP A 105 4.57 -14.16 -19.70
C ASP A 105 5.93 -13.54 -20.09
N PHE A 106 5.94 -12.26 -20.44
CA PHE A 106 7.17 -11.55 -20.76
C PHE A 106 8.00 -11.24 -19.52
N GLU A 107 9.30 -11.05 -19.70
CA GLU A 107 10.20 -10.62 -18.62
C GLU A 107 9.92 -9.17 -18.21
N THR A 108 9.68 -8.93 -16.92
CA THR A 108 9.29 -7.63 -16.36
C THR A 108 10.44 -6.62 -16.22
N LYS A 109 11.69 -7.00 -16.52
CA LYS A 109 12.90 -6.18 -16.28
C LYS A 109 12.86 -4.79 -16.93
N SER A 110 12.09 -4.63 -17.98
CA SER A 110 12.00 -3.38 -18.77
C SER A 110 10.60 -2.75 -18.76
N ALA A 111 9.69 -3.22 -17.92
CA ALA A 111 8.31 -2.75 -17.86
C ALA A 111 7.89 -2.40 -16.44
N ASP A 112 6.97 -1.44 -16.32
CA ASP A 112 6.26 -1.23 -15.07
C ASP A 112 5.34 -2.43 -14.81
N TYR A 113 5.31 -2.92 -13.58
CA TYR A 113 4.46 -4.05 -13.19
C TYR A 113 3.88 -3.85 -11.79
N VAL A 114 2.78 -4.53 -11.54
CA VAL A 114 2.18 -4.68 -10.22
C VAL A 114 2.28 -6.14 -9.82
N GLN A 115 2.76 -6.39 -8.62
CA GLN A 115 2.86 -7.72 -8.05
C GLN A 115 1.96 -7.82 -6.82
N LEU A 116 1.11 -8.86 -6.81
CA LEU A 116 0.30 -9.22 -5.65
C LEU A 116 0.88 -10.52 -5.07
N ILE A 117 1.16 -10.48 -3.78
CA ILE A 117 1.70 -11.64 -3.06
C ILE A 117 0.63 -12.08 -2.05
N PHE A 118 0.28 -13.36 -2.07
CA PHE A 118 -0.69 -13.95 -1.17
C PHE A 118 0.02 -14.92 -0.24
N ASP A 119 -0.07 -14.66 1.05
CA ASP A 119 0.26 -15.63 2.08
C ASP A 119 -1.03 -16.32 2.54
N THR A 120 -1.32 -17.44 1.88
CA THR A 120 -2.57 -18.19 2.12
C THR A 120 -2.50 -19.13 3.33
N PHE A 121 -1.31 -19.38 3.84
CA PHE A 121 -1.09 -20.33 4.94
C PHE A 121 -0.62 -19.64 6.22
N SER A 122 -0.33 -18.34 6.19
CA SER A 122 0.24 -17.57 7.32
C SER A 122 1.48 -18.25 7.91
N ASP A 123 2.38 -18.73 7.05
CA ASP A 123 3.59 -19.47 7.42
C ASP A 123 4.89 -18.70 7.18
N ALA A 124 4.78 -17.39 6.91
CA ALA A 124 5.91 -16.48 6.69
C ALA A 124 6.51 -15.95 7.99
#